data_eb89cb2717226dd5cbbecd0d4ee34f40
#
_entry.id   eb89cb2717226dd5cbbecd0d4ee34f40
#
_cell.length_a   1.000
_cell.length_b   1.000
_cell.length_c   1.000
_cell.angle_alpha   90.00
_cell.angle_beta   90.00
_cell.angle_gamma   90.00
#
_symmetry.space_group_name_H-M   'P 1'
#
loop_
_entity.id
_entity.type
_entity.pdbx_description
1 polymer ?
#
loop_
_entity_poly.entity_id
_entity_poly.type
_entity_poly.pdbx_seq_one_letter_code
_entity_poly.pdbx_strand_id
1 'polypeptide(L)'
;MIKKIIFSLFLILIYTNPILAMSDCEKTKHFKEWNDCKGEMNLANGEFYSGEWKNGQRHGQGKFNYSDGSVYTGQFKGGKPYGKGQMKYADGGEYNGDFKFGIREGSGVMIWNHGGKYQGEWLNDVVHGKGIATWPDGRKYEGEYVEQKKHGKGTFVWPDGDKYSGNWVNNKFHGFGTYTHAQGHIYVGNFLAGKKHGKGTYTYVDGKVEKGIWEYDKLINP
;
A
#
# COMPACT_ATOMS: atom_id res chain seq x y z
N MET A 1 -57.88 10.37 -42.44
CA MET A 1 -57.50 9.16 -41.67
C MET A 1 -56.38 9.51 -40.71
N ILE A 2 -56.71 9.77 -39.45
CA ILE A 2 -55.74 10.16 -38.40
C ILE A 2 -55.35 8.90 -37.65
N LYS A 3 -54.09 8.45 -37.78
CA LYS A 3 -53.56 7.34 -37.01
C LYS A 3 -53.24 7.81 -35.58
N LYS A 4 -54.00 7.28 -34.62
CA LYS A 4 -53.66 7.43 -33.17
C LYS A 4 -52.44 6.56 -32.85
N ILE A 5 -51.35 7.19 -32.43
CA ILE A 5 -50.20 6.51 -31.86
C ILE A 5 -50.48 6.35 -30.36
N ILE A 6 -50.63 5.12 -29.89
CA ILE A 6 -50.78 4.77 -28.47
C ILE A 6 -49.37 4.62 -27.92
N PHE A 7 -48.94 5.57 -27.08
CA PHE A 7 -47.72 5.44 -26.27
C PHE A 7 -48.07 4.54 -25.07
N SER A 8 -47.55 3.31 -25.07
CA SER A 8 -47.61 2.42 -23.91
C SER A 8 -46.49 2.83 -22.93
N LEU A 9 -46.88 3.44 -21.82
CA LEU A 9 -45.96 3.76 -20.71
C LEU A 9 -45.65 2.46 -19.98
N PHE A 10 -44.45 1.88 -20.22
CA PHE A 10 -43.94 0.81 -19.39
C PHE A 10 -43.45 1.41 -18.07
N LEU A 11 -44.22 1.28 -17.01
CA LEU A 11 -43.83 1.58 -15.64
C LEU A 11 -42.83 0.50 -15.19
N ILE A 12 -41.53 0.82 -15.22
CA ILE A 12 -40.49 -0.02 -14.60
C ILE A 12 -40.62 0.17 -13.10
N LEU A 13 -41.27 -0.75 -12.42
CA LEU A 13 -41.24 -0.86 -10.95
C LEU A 13 -39.82 -1.31 -10.56
N ILE A 14 -38.97 -0.33 -10.16
CA ILE A 14 -37.72 -0.62 -9.51
C ILE A 14 -38.06 -1.09 -8.09
N TYR A 15 -38.09 -2.42 -7.91
CA TYR A 15 -38.12 -3.02 -6.58
C TYR A 15 -36.77 -2.72 -5.90
N THR A 16 -36.68 -1.62 -5.19
CA THR A 16 -35.64 -1.42 -4.20
C THR A 16 -35.95 -2.34 -3.01
N ASN A 17 -35.34 -3.52 -2.99
CA ASN A 17 -35.38 -4.31 -1.76
C ASN A 17 -34.79 -3.44 -0.64
N PRO A 18 -35.55 -3.15 0.43
CA PRO A 18 -34.97 -2.48 1.58
C PRO A 18 -33.86 -3.39 2.10
N ILE A 19 -32.63 -2.88 2.15
CA ILE A 19 -31.56 -3.55 2.88
C ILE A 19 -32.03 -3.56 4.34
N LEU A 20 -32.58 -4.70 4.77
CA LEU A 20 -32.98 -4.89 6.16
C LEU A 20 -31.76 -4.62 7.04
N ALA A 21 -31.85 -3.60 7.89
CA ALA A 21 -30.81 -3.30 8.87
C ALA A 21 -30.61 -4.54 9.75
N MET A 22 -29.35 -4.93 9.95
CA MET A 22 -29.01 -6.05 10.81
C MET A 22 -29.51 -5.77 12.24
N SER A 23 -30.21 -6.74 12.86
CA SER A 23 -30.71 -6.60 14.22
C SER A 23 -29.59 -6.58 15.27
N ASP A 24 -29.85 -6.00 16.42
CA ASP A 24 -28.95 -6.10 17.56
C ASP A 24 -28.88 -7.53 18.08
N CYS A 25 -27.71 -7.93 18.58
CA CYS A 25 -27.53 -9.22 19.22
C CYS A 25 -28.27 -9.26 20.55
N GLU A 26 -28.93 -10.38 20.88
CA GLU A 26 -29.61 -10.58 22.13
C GLU A 26 -28.61 -10.62 23.28
N LYS A 27 -28.62 -9.57 24.14
CA LYS A 27 -27.70 -9.43 25.29
C LYS A 27 -27.85 -10.52 26.35
N THR A 28 -29.00 -11.19 26.38
CA THR A 28 -29.27 -12.32 27.28
C THR A 28 -28.58 -13.62 26.86
N LYS A 29 -28.19 -13.73 25.61
CA LYS A 29 -27.48 -14.89 25.07
C LYS A 29 -25.97 -14.71 25.22
N HIS A 30 -25.27 -15.83 25.38
CA HIS A 30 -23.82 -15.81 25.34
C HIS A 30 -23.33 -15.48 23.92
N PHE A 31 -22.23 -14.69 23.77
CA PHE A 31 -21.77 -14.23 22.46
C PHE A 31 -21.51 -15.35 21.45
N LYS A 32 -21.21 -16.57 21.90
CA LYS A 32 -21.06 -17.76 21.04
C LYS A 32 -22.33 -18.13 20.28
N GLU A 33 -23.47 -17.65 20.73
CA GLU A 33 -24.78 -17.87 20.12
C GLU A 33 -25.19 -16.71 19.19
N TRP A 34 -24.41 -15.62 19.15
CA TRP A 34 -24.70 -14.46 18.31
C TRP A 34 -24.49 -14.81 16.83
N ASN A 35 -25.50 -14.60 16.02
CA ASN A 35 -25.49 -14.90 14.61
C ASN A 35 -26.26 -13.86 13.80
N ASP A 36 -25.62 -13.36 12.72
CA ASP A 36 -26.20 -12.38 11.81
C ASP A 36 -26.82 -11.17 12.54
N CYS A 37 -26.08 -10.63 13.52
CA CYS A 37 -26.50 -9.51 14.37
C CYS A 37 -25.35 -8.53 14.64
N LYS A 38 -25.67 -7.34 15.18
CA LYS A 38 -24.69 -6.34 15.65
C LYS A 38 -24.61 -6.36 17.17
N GLY A 39 -23.40 -6.34 17.70
CA GLY A 39 -23.20 -6.39 19.14
C GLY A 39 -21.85 -5.86 19.58
N GLU A 40 -21.77 -5.57 20.87
CA GLU A 40 -20.56 -5.05 21.54
C GLU A 40 -20.09 -6.04 22.59
N MET A 41 -18.75 -6.15 22.69
CA MET A 41 -18.15 -7.07 23.64
C MET A 41 -16.86 -6.49 24.22
N ASN A 42 -16.78 -6.47 25.56
CA ASN A 42 -15.53 -6.26 26.28
C ASN A 42 -14.86 -7.63 26.50
N LEU A 43 -13.58 -7.69 26.20
CA LEU A 43 -12.75 -8.88 26.43
C LEU A 43 -11.94 -8.72 27.72
N ALA A 44 -11.50 -9.85 28.31
CA ALA A 44 -10.87 -9.88 29.62
C ALA A 44 -9.54 -9.08 29.73
N ASN A 45 -8.87 -8.85 28.60
CA ASN A 45 -7.59 -8.12 28.53
C ASN A 45 -7.75 -6.61 28.24
N GLY A 46 -8.98 -6.06 28.33
CA GLY A 46 -9.27 -4.67 28.07
C GLY A 46 -9.51 -4.33 26.59
N GLU A 47 -9.48 -5.31 25.72
CA GLU A 47 -9.90 -5.15 24.33
C GLU A 47 -11.41 -4.97 24.20
N PHE A 48 -11.85 -4.31 23.14
CA PHE A 48 -13.27 -4.06 22.89
C PHE A 48 -13.58 -4.26 21.42
N TYR A 49 -14.69 -4.93 21.12
CA TYR A 49 -15.24 -5.06 19.78
C TYR A 49 -16.65 -4.50 19.72
N SER A 50 -16.95 -3.75 18.66
CA SER A 50 -18.29 -3.33 18.28
C SER A 50 -18.48 -3.58 16.79
N GLY A 51 -19.47 -4.37 16.40
CA GLY A 51 -19.67 -4.73 14.99
C GLY A 51 -20.57 -5.93 14.77
N GLU A 52 -20.45 -6.49 13.59
CA GLU A 52 -21.26 -7.62 13.12
C GLU A 52 -20.70 -8.96 13.63
N TRP A 53 -21.62 -9.88 13.94
CA TRP A 53 -21.33 -11.20 14.46
C TRP A 53 -21.95 -12.28 13.59
N LYS A 54 -21.23 -13.36 13.37
CA LYS A 54 -21.70 -14.55 12.68
C LYS A 54 -21.13 -15.80 13.33
N ASN A 55 -22.04 -16.74 13.75
CA ASN A 55 -21.67 -17.98 14.43
C ASN A 55 -20.70 -17.74 15.61
N GLY A 56 -20.99 -16.76 16.45
CA GLY A 56 -20.18 -16.40 17.61
C GLY A 56 -18.82 -15.78 17.30
N GLN A 57 -18.58 -15.38 16.07
CA GLN A 57 -17.32 -14.78 15.63
C GLN A 57 -17.52 -13.37 15.07
N ARG A 58 -16.57 -12.48 15.32
CA ARG A 58 -16.52 -11.17 14.66
C ARG A 58 -16.55 -11.38 13.14
N HIS A 59 -17.48 -10.69 12.48
CA HIS A 59 -17.74 -10.82 11.04
C HIS A 59 -18.15 -9.48 10.45
N GLY A 60 -18.21 -9.37 9.09
CA GLY A 60 -18.69 -8.15 8.42
C GLY A 60 -17.98 -6.89 8.89
N GLN A 61 -18.69 -5.79 9.05
CA GLN A 61 -18.11 -4.51 9.48
C GLN A 61 -18.01 -4.43 11.00
N GLY A 62 -16.88 -3.89 11.47
CA GLY A 62 -16.67 -3.72 12.92
C GLY A 62 -15.49 -2.84 13.27
N LYS A 63 -15.42 -2.48 14.54
CA LYS A 63 -14.32 -1.76 15.18
C LYS A 63 -13.76 -2.60 16.31
N PHE A 64 -12.45 -2.72 16.35
CA PHE A 64 -11.73 -3.44 17.40
C PHE A 64 -10.68 -2.52 18.03
N ASN A 65 -10.79 -2.33 19.32
CA ASN A 65 -9.79 -1.63 20.12
C ASN A 65 -8.91 -2.69 20.78
N TYR A 66 -7.61 -2.63 20.47
CA TYR A 66 -6.60 -3.50 21.06
C TYR A 66 -6.15 -3.00 22.43
N SER A 67 -5.62 -3.89 23.25
CA SER A 67 -5.10 -3.57 24.59
C SER A 67 -3.90 -2.63 24.57
N ASP A 68 -3.15 -2.54 23.47
CA ASP A 68 -2.04 -1.62 23.28
C ASP A 68 -2.47 -0.20 22.89
N GLY A 69 -3.79 0.04 22.69
CA GLY A 69 -4.35 1.30 22.22
C GLY A 69 -4.51 1.41 20.71
N SER A 70 -4.07 0.43 19.95
CA SER A 70 -4.31 0.37 18.50
C SER A 70 -5.81 0.15 18.21
N VAL A 71 -6.27 0.63 17.05
CA VAL A 71 -7.68 0.51 16.66
C VAL A 71 -7.79 0.04 15.22
N TYR A 72 -8.49 -1.06 15.01
CA TYR A 72 -8.89 -1.52 13.68
C TYR A 72 -10.34 -1.17 13.40
N THR A 73 -10.62 -0.65 12.19
CA THR A 73 -11.98 -0.44 11.69
C THR A 73 -12.06 -0.99 10.28
N GLY A 74 -12.99 -1.90 10.02
CA GLY A 74 -13.11 -2.53 8.71
C GLY A 74 -13.81 -3.87 8.74
N GLN A 75 -13.54 -4.67 7.73
CA GLN A 75 -14.15 -5.98 7.58
C GLN A 75 -13.49 -7.04 8.45
N PHE A 76 -14.29 -7.95 8.97
CA PHE A 76 -13.89 -9.13 9.74
C PHE A 76 -14.36 -10.41 9.05
N LYS A 77 -13.58 -11.46 9.18
CA LYS A 77 -13.96 -12.83 8.80
C LYS A 77 -13.30 -13.83 9.75
N GLY A 78 -14.12 -14.70 10.36
CA GLY A 78 -13.62 -15.69 11.30
C GLY A 78 -12.88 -15.08 12.49
N GLY A 79 -13.40 -13.98 13.04
CA GLY A 79 -12.81 -13.27 14.17
C GLY A 79 -11.59 -12.39 13.87
N LYS A 80 -11.11 -12.32 12.62
CA LYS A 80 -9.89 -11.59 12.24
C LYS A 80 -10.18 -10.49 11.21
N PRO A 81 -9.40 -9.39 11.18
CA PRO A 81 -9.40 -8.42 10.08
C PRO A 81 -9.29 -9.11 8.71
N TYR A 82 -10.15 -8.72 7.77
CA TYR A 82 -10.21 -9.31 6.44
C TYR A 82 -10.75 -8.28 5.44
N GLY A 83 -10.33 -8.33 4.16
CA GLY A 83 -10.80 -7.37 3.16
C GLY A 83 -10.30 -5.96 3.45
N LYS A 84 -11.11 -4.95 3.18
CA LYS A 84 -10.72 -3.55 3.37
C LYS A 84 -10.85 -3.11 4.83
N GLY A 85 -9.83 -2.39 5.32
CA GLY A 85 -9.84 -1.85 6.67
C GLY A 85 -8.78 -0.79 6.92
N GLN A 86 -8.94 -0.11 8.04
CA GLN A 86 -8.01 0.88 8.57
C GLN A 86 -7.48 0.39 9.92
N MET A 87 -6.18 0.41 10.10
CA MET A 87 -5.51 0.19 11.36
C MET A 87 -4.83 1.48 11.79
N LYS A 88 -5.21 2.00 12.95
CA LYS A 88 -4.48 3.07 13.64
C LYS A 88 -3.66 2.43 14.74
N TYR A 89 -2.35 2.59 14.66
CA TYR A 89 -1.43 2.03 15.64
C TYR A 89 -1.27 2.95 16.85
N ALA A 90 -0.97 2.38 18.00
CA ALA A 90 -0.77 3.12 19.25
C ALA A 90 0.36 4.15 19.16
N ASP A 91 1.36 3.92 18.31
CA ASP A 91 2.48 4.83 18.06
C ASP A 91 2.12 6.03 17.16
N GLY A 92 0.87 6.09 16.65
CA GLY A 92 0.38 7.13 15.74
C GLY A 92 0.52 6.79 14.25
N GLY A 93 1.07 5.64 13.90
CA GLY A 93 1.07 5.12 12.53
C GLY A 93 -0.34 4.74 12.06
N GLU A 94 -0.57 4.75 10.75
CA GLU A 94 -1.87 4.39 10.17
C GLU A 94 -1.68 3.57 8.89
N TYR A 95 -2.40 2.44 8.80
CA TYR A 95 -2.52 1.66 7.57
C TYR A 95 -3.97 1.66 7.09
N ASN A 96 -4.17 1.88 5.79
CA ASN A 96 -5.45 1.77 5.13
C ASN A 96 -5.30 0.90 3.88
N GLY A 97 -5.93 -0.26 3.85
CA GLY A 97 -5.73 -1.20 2.75
C GLY A 97 -6.36 -2.56 2.97
N ASP A 98 -5.82 -3.53 2.26
CA ASP A 98 -6.30 -4.91 2.29
C ASP A 98 -5.69 -5.69 3.44
N PHE A 99 -6.54 -6.53 4.05
CA PHE A 99 -6.18 -7.48 5.10
C PHE A 99 -6.61 -8.89 4.73
N LYS A 100 -5.82 -9.86 5.13
CA LYS A 100 -6.15 -11.27 5.02
C LYS A 100 -5.81 -11.97 6.33
N PHE A 101 -6.86 -12.33 7.08
CA PHE A 101 -6.77 -12.99 8.39
C PHE A 101 -5.84 -12.29 9.40
N GLY A 102 -5.90 -10.94 9.41
CA GLY A 102 -5.18 -10.10 10.36
C GLY A 102 -3.84 -9.56 9.88
N ILE A 103 -3.36 -9.98 8.71
CA ILE A 103 -2.11 -9.50 8.09
C ILE A 103 -2.41 -8.58 6.89
N ARG A 104 -1.54 -7.61 6.62
CA ARG A 104 -1.64 -6.74 5.43
C ARG A 104 -1.25 -7.55 4.20
N GLU A 105 -2.16 -7.61 3.22
CA GLU A 105 -1.95 -8.36 1.98
C GLU A 105 -2.76 -7.73 0.85
N GLY A 106 -2.16 -7.49 -0.32
CA GLY A 106 -2.80 -6.77 -1.41
C GLY A 106 -2.38 -5.31 -1.46
N SER A 107 -3.29 -4.39 -1.69
CA SER A 107 -2.98 -2.97 -1.85
C SER A 107 -3.25 -2.18 -0.59
N GLY A 108 -2.36 -1.25 -0.25
CA GLY A 108 -2.57 -0.40 0.91
C GLY A 108 -1.64 0.81 0.99
N VAL A 109 -2.02 1.72 1.87
CA VAL A 109 -1.27 2.92 2.22
C VAL A 109 -0.88 2.83 3.68
N MET A 110 0.39 2.95 3.97
CA MET A 110 0.95 3.09 5.32
C MET A 110 1.51 4.50 5.49
N ILE A 111 1.14 5.14 6.57
CA ILE A 111 1.74 6.39 7.05
C ILE A 111 2.35 6.05 8.42
N TRP A 112 3.67 6.18 8.53
CA TRP A 112 4.35 5.94 9.81
C TRP A 112 4.30 7.19 10.70
N ASN A 113 4.42 7.01 12.00
CA ASN A 113 4.41 8.08 13.00
C ASN A 113 5.44 9.18 12.73
N HIS A 114 6.58 8.84 12.12
CA HIS A 114 7.62 9.80 11.72
C HIS A 114 7.32 10.53 10.40
N GLY A 115 6.11 10.36 9.80
CA GLY A 115 5.65 11.05 8.59
C GLY A 115 6.07 10.42 7.27
N GLY A 116 6.81 9.31 7.28
CA GLY A 116 7.06 8.51 6.07
C GLY A 116 5.78 7.88 5.56
N LYS A 117 5.65 7.74 4.23
CA LYS A 117 4.47 7.12 3.60
C LYS A 117 4.90 6.08 2.58
N TYR A 118 4.16 4.97 2.51
CA TYR A 118 4.21 4.00 1.43
C TYR A 118 2.81 3.75 0.88
N GLN A 119 2.69 3.69 -0.42
CA GLN A 119 1.47 3.31 -1.14
C GLN A 119 1.83 2.26 -2.18
N GLY A 120 1.29 1.07 -2.07
CA GLY A 120 1.63 -0.01 -2.98
C GLY A 120 1.15 -1.37 -2.50
N GLU A 121 1.83 -2.40 -2.98
CA GLU A 121 1.50 -3.79 -2.72
C GLU A 121 2.15 -4.30 -1.43
N TRP A 122 1.43 -5.18 -0.75
CA TRP A 122 1.80 -5.81 0.51
C TRP A 122 1.66 -7.33 0.40
N LEU A 123 2.59 -8.04 0.95
CA LEU A 123 2.58 -9.50 1.05
C LEU A 123 3.07 -9.92 2.44
N ASN A 124 2.23 -10.63 3.21
CA ASN A 124 2.59 -11.11 4.56
C ASN A 124 3.14 -10.00 5.46
N ASP A 125 2.42 -8.86 5.58
CA ASP A 125 2.81 -7.68 6.38
C ASP A 125 4.05 -6.93 5.90
N VAL A 126 4.66 -7.30 4.79
CA VAL A 126 5.84 -6.62 4.25
C VAL A 126 5.53 -5.94 2.91
N VAL A 127 6.23 -4.83 2.66
CA VAL A 127 6.20 -4.14 1.36
C VAL A 127 6.73 -5.07 0.27
N HIS A 128 5.95 -5.25 -0.78
CA HIS A 128 6.26 -6.11 -1.91
C HIS A 128 5.73 -5.51 -3.21
N GLY A 129 6.09 -6.08 -4.39
CA GLY A 129 5.54 -5.66 -5.68
C GLY A 129 5.80 -4.19 -5.98
N LYS A 130 4.85 -3.52 -6.63
CA LYS A 130 5.00 -2.11 -7.03
C LYS A 130 4.51 -1.16 -5.96
N GLY A 131 5.24 -0.05 -5.78
CA GLY A 131 4.81 0.97 -4.83
C GLY A 131 5.60 2.27 -4.89
N ILE A 132 5.08 3.25 -4.16
CA ILE A 132 5.65 4.58 -4.01
C ILE A 132 5.92 4.80 -2.53
N ALA A 133 7.17 5.11 -2.20
CA ALA A 133 7.57 5.55 -0.87
C ALA A 133 7.98 7.01 -0.89
N THR A 134 7.57 7.77 0.13
CA THR A 134 8.03 9.14 0.38
C THR A 134 8.50 9.26 1.81
N TRP A 135 9.57 10.02 2.00
CA TRP A 135 10.15 10.29 3.31
C TRP A 135 9.95 11.75 3.71
N PRO A 136 9.90 12.08 5.00
CA PRO A 136 9.72 13.45 5.48
C PRO A 136 10.80 14.43 4.99
N ASP A 137 11.97 13.95 4.68
CA ASP A 137 13.09 14.73 4.16
C ASP A 137 12.97 15.05 2.66
N GLY A 138 11.87 14.63 2.01
CA GLY A 138 11.60 14.89 0.59
C GLY A 138 12.08 13.80 -0.36
N ARG A 139 12.78 12.77 0.11
CA ARG A 139 13.11 11.62 -0.74
C ARG A 139 11.86 10.92 -1.26
N LYS A 140 11.90 10.46 -2.50
CA LYS A 140 10.84 9.65 -3.11
C LYS A 140 11.43 8.46 -3.85
N TYR A 141 10.81 7.30 -3.71
CA TYR A 141 11.05 6.14 -4.57
C TYR A 141 9.74 5.67 -5.19
N GLU A 142 9.80 5.33 -6.46
CA GLU A 142 8.69 4.72 -7.20
C GLU A 142 9.25 3.54 -7.99
N GLY A 143 8.80 2.33 -7.69
CA GLY A 143 9.35 1.13 -8.33
C GLY A 143 8.94 -0.15 -7.65
N GLU A 144 9.73 -1.20 -7.90
CA GLU A 144 9.47 -2.54 -7.42
C GLU A 144 10.17 -2.80 -6.08
N TYR A 145 9.54 -3.64 -5.26
CA TYR A 145 10.03 -4.10 -3.97
C TYR A 145 9.96 -5.62 -3.87
N VAL A 146 10.96 -6.20 -3.28
CA VAL A 146 11.00 -7.59 -2.82
C VAL A 146 11.42 -7.59 -1.37
N GLU A 147 10.57 -8.11 -0.48
CA GLU A 147 10.85 -8.19 0.97
C GLU A 147 11.38 -6.86 1.54
N GLN A 148 10.61 -5.78 1.36
CA GLN A 148 10.93 -4.42 1.83
C GLN A 148 12.17 -3.77 1.19
N LYS A 149 12.84 -4.41 0.24
CA LYS A 149 14.02 -3.89 -0.44
C LYS A 149 13.65 -3.42 -1.84
N LYS A 150 14.15 -2.23 -2.24
CA LYS A 150 14.06 -1.79 -3.63
C LYS A 150 14.70 -2.84 -4.54
N HIS A 151 13.96 -3.28 -5.55
CA HIS A 151 14.35 -4.34 -6.48
C HIS A 151 13.80 -4.02 -7.88
N GLY A 152 14.18 -4.80 -8.91
CA GLY A 152 13.64 -4.62 -10.26
C GLY A 152 13.85 -3.20 -10.80
N LYS A 153 12.85 -2.64 -11.45
CA LYS A 153 12.90 -1.27 -11.99
C LYS A 153 12.34 -0.26 -11.01
N GLY A 154 13.02 0.89 -10.92
CA GLY A 154 12.53 1.97 -10.09
C GLY A 154 13.28 3.28 -10.26
N THR A 155 12.63 4.35 -9.82
CA THR A 155 13.16 5.72 -9.82
C THR A 155 13.25 6.22 -8.39
N PHE A 156 14.41 6.72 -8.01
CA PHE A 156 14.64 7.41 -6.75
C PHE A 156 14.98 8.87 -7.01
N VAL A 157 14.35 9.75 -6.28
CA VAL A 157 14.61 11.20 -6.32
C VAL A 157 15.04 11.65 -4.94
N TRP A 158 16.15 12.35 -4.87
CA TRP A 158 16.67 12.96 -3.66
C TRP A 158 16.16 14.39 -3.47
N PRO A 159 16.19 14.94 -2.25
CA PRO A 159 15.68 16.29 -1.97
C PRO A 159 16.45 17.41 -2.70
N ASP A 160 17.73 17.18 -2.99
CA ASP A 160 18.59 18.10 -3.74
C ASP A 160 18.32 18.12 -5.25
N GLY A 161 17.46 17.21 -5.73
CA GLY A 161 17.09 17.05 -7.15
C GLY A 161 17.87 15.99 -7.89
N ASP A 162 18.84 15.32 -7.26
CA ASP A 162 19.48 14.14 -7.84
C ASP A 162 18.41 13.07 -8.13
N LYS A 163 18.61 12.30 -9.18
CA LYS A 163 17.68 11.26 -9.60
C LYS A 163 18.40 10.04 -10.15
N TYR A 164 18.00 8.87 -9.72
CA TYR A 164 18.35 7.60 -10.37
C TYR A 164 17.11 6.93 -10.94
N SER A 165 17.19 6.48 -12.18
CA SER A 165 16.16 5.66 -12.83
C SER A 165 16.82 4.45 -13.50
N GLY A 166 16.50 3.24 -13.06
CA GLY A 166 17.14 2.04 -13.55
C GLY A 166 16.79 0.80 -12.74
N ASN A 167 17.68 -0.19 -12.83
CA ASN A 167 17.51 -1.44 -12.09
C ASN A 167 18.06 -1.36 -10.66
N TRP A 168 17.43 -2.09 -9.78
CA TRP A 168 17.74 -2.19 -8.37
C TRP A 168 17.89 -3.63 -7.92
N VAL A 169 18.85 -3.91 -7.08
CA VAL A 169 19.00 -5.19 -6.36
C VAL A 169 19.32 -4.89 -4.91
N ASN A 170 18.45 -5.35 -3.99
CA ASN A 170 18.65 -5.20 -2.54
C ASN A 170 19.03 -3.76 -2.12
N ASN A 171 18.21 -2.77 -2.52
CA ASN A 171 18.38 -1.34 -2.24
C ASN A 171 19.59 -0.66 -2.93
N LYS A 172 20.30 -1.34 -3.83
CA LYS A 172 21.47 -0.80 -4.56
C LYS A 172 21.17 -0.69 -6.04
N PHE A 173 21.74 0.35 -6.70
CA PHE A 173 21.72 0.44 -8.17
C PHE A 173 22.42 -0.78 -8.75
N HIS A 174 21.86 -1.35 -9.79
CA HIS A 174 22.38 -2.53 -10.44
C HIS A 174 22.04 -2.53 -11.93
N GLY A 175 22.83 -3.22 -12.78
CA GLY A 175 22.55 -3.28 -14.19
C GLY A 175 22.44 -1.91 -14.84
N PHE A 176 21.61 -1.77 -15.88
CA PHE A 176 21.50 -0.53 -16.65
C PHE A 176 20.62 0.51 -15.94
N GLY A 177 21.07 1.78 -15.95
CA GLY A 177 20.34 2.90 -15.38
C GLY A 177 20.89 4.26 -15.80
N THR A 178 20.14 5.30 -15.42
CA THR A 178 20.51 6.69 -15.61
C THR A 178 20.57 7.38 -14.25
N TYR A 179 21.68 8.01 -13.96
CA TYR A 179 21.82 8.92 -12.83
C TYR A 179 21.90 10.34 -13.35
N THR A 180 21.00 11.20 -12.88
CA THR A 180 20.97 12.63 -13.20
C THR A 180 21.27 13.40 -11.94
N HIS A 181 22.34 14.17 -11.97
CA HIS A 181 22.68 15.10 -10.88
C HIS A 181 21.81 16.36 -10.97
N ALA A 182 21.46 16.94 -9.84
CA ALA A 182 20.74 18.21 -9.76
C ALA A 182 21.44 19.35 -10.52
N GLN A 183 22.79 19.29 -10.59
CA GLN A 183 23.65 20.23 -11.30
C GLN A 183 23.64 20.02 -12.84
N GLY A 184 22.96 19.01 -13.35
CA GLY A 184 22.80 18.75 -14.78
C GLY A 184 23.78 17.72 -15.37
N HIS A 185 24.70 17.15 -14.58
CA HIS A 185 25.52 16.02 -15.05
C HIS A 185 24.66 14.76 -15.18
N ILE A 186 24.93 13.92 -16.19
CA ILE A 186 24.17 12.70 -16.44
C ILE A 186 25.12 11.53 -16.65
N TYR A 187 24.90 10.44 -15.96
CA TYR A 187 25.51 9.16 -16.28
C TYR A 187 24.44 8.20 -16.81
N VAL A 188 24.72 7.59 -17.95
CA VAL A 188 23.90 6.52 -18.56
C VAL A 188 24.80 5.31 -18.77
N GLY A 189 24.51 4.22 -18.08
CA GLY A 189 25.34 3.03 -18.16
C GLY A 189 25.00 1.97 -17.14
N ASN A 190 25.94 1.04 -16.97
CA ASN A 190 25.79 -0.04 -16.01
C ASN A 190 26.25 0.35 -14.61
N PHE A 191 25.60 -0.27 -13.63
CA PHE A 191 25.90 -0.15 -12.21
C PHE A 191 26.12 -1.53 -11.60
N LEU A 192 27.01 -1.64 -10.65
CA LEU A 192 27.23 -2.80 -9.81
C LEU A 192 27.27 -2.37 -8.34
N ALA A 193 26.32 -2.92 -7.55
CA ALA A 193 26.24 -2.67 -6.11
C ALA A 193 26.26 -1.18 -5.71
N GLY A 194 25.62 -0.33 -6.52
CA GLY A 194 25.49 1.11 -6.27
C GLY A 194 26.56 2.00 -6.95
N LYS A 195 27.53 1.41 -7.64
CA LYS A 195 28.63 2.11 -8.29
C LYS A 195 28.57 1.99 -9.79
N LYS A 196 29.03 3.02 -10.53
CA LYS A 196 29.22 2.95 -11.98
C LYS A 196 30.19 1.81 -12.31
N HIS A 197 29.78 0.90 -13.21
CA HIS A 197 30.59 -0.27 -13.57
C HIS A 197 30.24 -0.75 -14.99
N GLY A 198 31.22 -1.31 -15.72
CA GLY A 198 31.00 -1.73 -17.10
C GLY A 198 30.85 -0.55 -18.08
N LYS A 199 30.13 -0.76 -19.18
CA LYS A 199 29.95 0.27 -20.21
C LYS A 199 29.08 1.41 -19.72
N GLY A 200 29.51 2.66 -19.96
CA GLY A 200 28.73 3.82 -19.61
C GLY A 200 29.24 5.13 -20.21
N THR A 201 28.38 6.12 -20.21
CA THR A 201 28.64 7.47 -20.70
C THR A 201 28.32 8.47 -19.61
N TYR A 202 29.25 9.31 -19.27
CA TYR A 202 29.07 10.46 -18.39
C TYR A 202 29.09 11.74 -19.20
N THR A 203 28.03 12.51 -19.14
CA THR A 203 27.89 13.82 -19.81
C THR A 203 27.93 14.90 -18.74
N TYR A 204 28.88 15.80 -18.85
CA TYR A 204 29.01 16.97 -17.97
C TYR A 204 28.08 18.10 -18.42
N VAL A 205 27.76 19.01 -17.50
CA VAL A 205 26.89 20.16 -17.78
C VAL A 205 27.43 21.09 -18.87
N ASP A 206 28.75 21.16 -19.01
CA ASP A 206 29.45 21.93 -20.09
C ASP A 206 29.45 21.21 -21.44
N GLY A 207 28.82 20.03 -21.52
CA GLY A 207 28.78 19.21 -22.75
C GLY A 207 29.96 18.28 -22.94
N LYS A 208 30.97 18.29 -22.07
CA LYS A 208 32.06 17.28 -22.13
C LYS A 208 31.47 15.89 -21.92
N VAL A 209 31.96 14.91 -22.67
CA VAL A 209 31.51 13.53 -22.60
C VAL A 209 32.69 12.60 -22.31
N GLU A 210 32.50 11.72 -21.34
CA GLU A 210 33.38 10.60 -21.04
C GLU A 210 32.64 9.30 -21.27
N LYS A 211 33.08 8.49 -22.25
CA LYS A 211 32.42 7.24 -22.62
C LYS A 211 33.46 6.12 -22.63
N GLY A 212 33.15 5.03 -21.97
CA GLY A 212 34.08 3.90 -21.91
C GLY A 212 33.66 2.85 -20.90
N ILE A 213 34.66 2.15 -20.36
CA ILE A 213 34.52 1.13 -19.32
C ILE A 213 34.77 1.78 -17.96
N TRP A 214 33.84 1.57 -17.04
CA TRP A 214 33.88 2.07 -15.68
C TRP A 214 34.13 0.92 -14.70
N GLU A 215 34.90 1.16 -13.68
CA GLU A 215 35.12 0.23 -12.59
C GLU A 215 35.05 0.98 -11.24
N TYR A 216 34.03 0.64 -10.45
CA TYR A 216 33.78 1.25 -9.13
C TYR A 216 33.89 2.78 -9.13
N ASP A 217 33.12 3.42 -10.03
CA ASP A 217 33.02 4.87 -10.26
C ASP A 217 34.20 5.51 -11.02
N LYS A 218 35.22 4.76 -11.42
CA LYS A 218 36.36 5.26 -12.17
C LYS A 218 36.28 4.84 -13.63
N LEU A 219 36.56 5.76 -14.58
CA LEU A 219 36.75 5.45 -15.98
C LEU A 219 38.13 4.83 -16.16
N ILE A 220 38.20 3.57 -16.62
CA ILE A 220 39.45 2.81 -16.75
C ILE A 220 39.86 2.61 -18.20
N ASN A 221 38.93 2.71 -19.13
CA ASN A 221 39.19 2.59 -20.57
C ASN A 221 38.21 3.52 -21.29
N PRO A 222 38.68 4.70 -21.76
CA PRO A 222 37.86 5.67 -22.51
C PRO A 222 37.58 5.21 -23.94
#